data_63c1be84aa0d1f9ece42d0eaf29812a7
#
_entry.id   63c1be84aa0d1f9ece42d0eaf29812a7
#
_cell.length_a   1.000
_cell.length_b   1.000
_cell.length_c   1.000
_cell.angle_alpha   90.00
_cell.angle_beta   90.00
_cell.angle_gamma   90.00
#
_symmetry.space_group_name_H-M   'P 1'
#
loop_
_entity.id
_entity.type
_entity.pdbx_description
1 polymer ?
#
loop_
_entity_poly.entity_id
_entity_poly.type
_entity_poly.pdbx_seq_one_letter_code
_entity_poly.pdbx_strand_id
1 'polypeptide(L)'
;MYLGNFIKNLEKKHRRVYFSGIASNNKHVRKNFIFFAIKGNRFDGNKFISNAIKKGAKVIVSEKKLSNNKKNVIFLKNKNPRKLLSEISYKLINNKPKKLVAVT
;
A
#
# COMPACT_ATOMS: atom_id res chain seq x y z
N MET A 1 -11.41 -0.28 -4.75
CA MET A 1 -10.35 -0.03 -5.73
C MET A 1 -9.54 -1.31 -5.94
N TYR A 2 -9.10 -1.55 -7.14
CA TYR A 2 -8.35 -2.76 -7.46
C TYR A 2 -6.90 -2.44 -7.78
N LEU A 3 -5.99 -3.28 -7.32
CA LEU A 3 -4.55 -3.06 -7.50
C LEU A 3 -4.15 -2.86 -8.95
N GLY A 4 -4.73 -3.62 -9.86
CA GLY A 4 -4.39 -3.56 -11.28
C GLY A 4 -4.65 -2.21 -11.92
N ASN A 5 -5.50 -1.39 -11.34
CA ASN A 5 -5.80 -0.05 -11.85
C ASN A 5 -4.77 1.00 -11.41
N PHE A 6 -3.92 0.65 -10.46
CA PHE A 6 -2.97 1.59 -9.87
C PHE A 6 -1.53 1.15 -9.95
N ILE A 7 -1.28 -0.14 -10.02
CA ILE A 7 0.08 -0.69 -10.05
C ILE A 7 0.26 -1.50 -11.33
N LYS A 8 1.28 -1.15 -12.10
CA LYS A 8 1.63 -1.86 -13.33
C LYS A 8 2.49 -3.08 -13.02
N ASN A 9 2.55 -3.99 -13.99
CA ASN A 9 3.42 -5.16 -13.91
C ASN A 9 3.10 -6.13 -12.77
N LEU A 10 1.85 -6.15 -12.33
CA LEU A 10 1.39 -7.12 -11.36
C LEU A 10 1.14 -8.48 -12.00
N GLU A 11 1.35 -9.53 -11.22
CA GLU A 11 0.88 -10.85 -11.62
C GLU A 11 -0.64 -10.81 -11.77
N LYS A 12 -1.16 -11.61 -12.72
CA LYS A 12 -2.60 -11.60 -12.99
C LYS A 12 -3.44 -11.83 -11.74
N LYS A 13 -3.00 -12.73 -10.87
CA LYS A 13 -3.74 -13.05 -9.64
C LYS A 13 -3.87 -11.87 -8.69
N HIS A 14 -3.01 -10.87 -8.81
CA HIS A 14 -3.04 -9.71 -7.91
C HIS A 14 -3.81 -8.52 -8.49
N ARG A 15 -4.15 -8.54 -9.77
CA ARG A 15 -4.79 -7.38 -10.42
C ARG A 15 -6.17 -7.07 -9.88
N ARG A 16 -6.88 -8.08 -9.42
CA ARG A 16 -8.24 -7.93 -8.90
C ARG A 16 -8.31 -7.89 -7.38
N VAL A 17 -7.18 -7.72 -6.74
CA VAL A 17 -7.17 -7.57 -5.29
C VAL A 17 -7.71 -6.20 -4.93
N TYR A 18 -8.71 -6.20 -4.07
CA TYR A 18 -9.34 -4.97 -3.61
C TYR A 18 -8.53 -4.32 -2.51
N PHE A 19 -8.40 -3.00 -2.55
CA PHE A 19 -7.88 -2.25 -1.42
C PHE A 19 -8.78 -1.03 -1.19
N SER A 20 -8.85 -0.59 0.07
CA SER A 20 -9.74 0.50 0.45
C SER A 20 -9.02 1.81 0.71
N GLY A 21 -7.71 1.79 0.80
CA GLY A 21 -6.93 3.00 1.04
C GLY A 21 -5.45 2.69 1.09
N ILE A 22 -4.66 3.72 1.32
CA ILE A 22 -3.21 3.62 1.36
C ILE A 22 -2.66 4.34 2.59
N ALA A 23 -1.53 3.87 3.11
CA ALA A 23 -0.88 4.50 4.23
C ALA A 23 0.61 4.19 4.22
N SER A 24 1.41 5.14 4.66
CA SER A 24 2.84 4.94 4.92
C SER A 24 3.16 4.99 6.41
N ASN A 25 2.17 5.32 7.22
CA ASN A 25 2.28 5.31 8.67
C ASN A 25 1.36 4.22 9.20
N ASN A 26 1.91 3.29 9.99
CA ASN A 26 1.15 2.17 10.52
C ASN A 26 -0.06 2.61 11.37
N LYS A 27 0.00 3.79 11.94
CA LYS A 27 -1.12 4.33 12.74
C LYS A 27 -2.35 4.63 11.90
N HIS A 28 -2.19 4.84 10.60
CA HIS A 28 -3.28 5.18 9.70
C HIS A 28 -3.84 3.98 8.96
N VAL A 29 -3.27 2.80 9.15
CA VAL A 29 -3.72 1.60 8.45
C VAL A 29 -5.11 1.17 8.94
N ARG A 30 -5.97 0.85 7.99
CA ARG A 30 -7.28 0.28 8.23
C ARG A 30 -7.42 -1.02 7.43
N LYS A 31 -8.54 -1.68 7.56
CA LYS A 31 -8.80 -2.93 6.86
C LYS A 31 -8.67 -2.76 5.35
N ASN A 32 -7.98 -3.67 4.71
CA ASN A 32 -7.75 -3.70 3.26
C ASN A 32 -6.90 -2.55 2.72
N PHE A 33 -6.08 -1.95 3.56
CA PHE A 33 -5.15 -0.91 3.12
C PHE A 33 -3.90 -1.49 2.47
N ILE A 34 -3.27 -0.67 1.64
CA ILE A 34 -1.90 -0.90 1.20
C ILE A 34 -0.99 -0.13 2.16
N PHE A 35 -0.08 -0.85 2.79
CA PHE A 35 0.93 -0.21 3.64
C PHE A 35 2.24 -0.09 2.88
N PHE A 36 2.76 1.13 2.78
CA PHE A 36 4.03 1.39 2.12
C PHE A 36 5.12 1.48 3.17
N ALA A 37 5.95 0.45 3.22
CA ALA A 37 7.06 0.38 4.18
C ALA A 37 8.24 1.19 3.65
N ILE A 38 8.25 2.47 3.98
CA ILE A 38 9.25 3.42 3.49
C ILE A 38 10.29 3.67 4.57
N LYS A 39 11.56 3.58 4.20
CA LYS A 39 12.65 3.90 5.10
C LYS A 39 13.05 5.36 4.94
N GLY A 40 12.94 6.12 6.02
CA GLY A 40 13.40 7.50 6.09
C GLY A 40 14.59 7.65 7.03
N ASN A 41 14.99 8.88 7.31
CA ASN A 41 16.15 9.15 8.17
C ASN A 41 15.92 8.75 9.63
N ARG A 42 14.72 8.98 10.13
CA ARG A 42 14.36 8.70 11.53
C ARG A 42 13.30 7.63 11.70
N PHE A 43 12.70 7.22 10.60
CA PHE A 43 11.58 6.29 10.62
C PHE A 43 11.81 5.21 9.59
N ASP A 44 11.71 3.97 10.01
CA ASP A 44 11.81 2.83 9.10
C ASP A 44 10.48 2.09 9.12
N GLY A 45 9.68 2.29 8.08
CA GLY A 45 8.39 1.64 7.96
C GLY A 45 8.46 0.13 7.95
N ASN A 46 9.62 -0.44 7.60
CA ASN A 46 9.78 -1.90 7.60
C ASN A 46 9.66 -2.49 9.02
N LYS A 47 9.94 -1.71 10.03
CA LYS A 47 9.79 -2.16 11.42
C LYS A 47 8.33 -2.27 11.85
N PHE A 48 7.42 -1.68 11.09
CA PHE A 48 6.01 -1.61 11.44
C PHE A 48 5.13 -2.50 10.58
N ILE A 49 5.73 -3.35 9.74
CA ILE A 49 4.97 -4.23 8.85
C ILE A 49 4.04 -5.15 9.62
N SER A 50 4.54 -5.78 10.69
CA SER A 50 3.70 -6.67 11.51
C SER A 50 2.52 -5.93 12.13
N ASN A 51 2.75 -4.72 12.60
CA ASN A 51 1.69 -3.91 13.19
C ASN A 51 0.65 -3.51 12.13
N ALA A 52 1.10 -3.15 10.94
CA ALA A 52 0.21 -2.80 9.84
C ALA A 52 -0.68 -3.99 9.45
N ILE A 53 -0.10 -5.19 9.41
CA ILE A 53 -0.85 -6.39 9.11
C ILE A 53 -1.92 -6.65 10.17
N LYS A 54 -1.58 -6.48 11.43
CA LYS A 54 -2.54 -6.63 12.53
C LYS A 54 -3.70 -5.64 12.42
N LYS A 55 -3.45 -4.47 11.87
CA LYS A 55 -4.49 -3.46 11.69
C LYS A 55 -5.32 -3.67 10.44
N GLY A 56 -4.98 -4.65 9.63
CA GLY A 56 -5.78 -5.03 8.48
C GLY A 56 -5.18 -4.74 7.12
N ALA A 57 -3.89 -4.39 7.05
CA ALA A 57 -3.24 -4.18 5.77
C ALA A 57 -3.34 -5.44 4.91
N LYS A 58 -3.78 -5.28 3.69
CA LYS A 58 -3.94 -6.36 2.73
C LYS A 58 -2.70 -6.52 1.86
N VAL A 59 -2.02 -5.43 1.60
CA VAL A 59 -0.86 -5.38 0.72
C VAL A 59 0.25 -4.61 1.41
N ILE A 60 1.46 -5.16 1.35
CA ILE A 60 2.66 -4.51 1.87
C ILE A 60 3.58 -4.22 0.70
N VAL A 61 3.95 -2.96 0.51
CA VAL A 61 4.91 -2.56 -0.52
C VAL A 61 6.22 -2.18 0.17
N SER A 62 7.32 -2.80 -0.23
CA SER A 62 8.63 -2.52 0.33
C SER A 62 9.68 -2.58 -0.77
N GLU A 63 10.80 -1.88 -0.60
CA GLU A 63 11.91 -2.04 -1.53
C GLU A 63 12.68 -3.33 -1.28
N LYS A 64 12.49 -3.96 -0.13
CA LYS A 64 13.09 -5.24 0.19
C LYS A 64 12.18 -6.38 -0.21
N LYS A 65 12.78 -7.48 -0.66
CA LYS A 65 12.01 -8.70 -0.87
C LYS A 65 11.68 -9.31 0.49
N LEU A 66 10.39 -9.46 0.76
CA LEU A 66 9.91 -9.99 2.02
C LEU A 66 9.36 -11.40 1.84
N SER A 67 9.59 -12.22 2.85
CA SER A 67 9.00 -13.56 2.88
C SER A 67 7.51 -13.45 3.15
N ASN A 68 6.72 -14.14 2.34
CA ASN A 68 5.28 -14.14 2.53
C ASN A 68 4.87 -15.30 3.44
N ASN A 69 4.86 -15.04 4.74
CA ASN A 69 4.42 -16.02 5.73
C ASN A 69 2.97 -15.85 6.14
N LYS A 70 2.28 -14.87 5.56
CA LYS A 70 0.89 -14.58 5.90
C LYS A 70 -0.01 -14.90 4.71
N LYS A 71 -0.98 -15.79 4.90
CA LYS A 71 -1.82 -16.29 3.81
C LYS A 71 -2.63 -15.21 3.10
N ASN A 72 -3.10 -14.22 3.82
CA ASN A 72 -4.02 -13.23 3.27
C ASN A 72 -3.37 -11.87 3.01
N VAL A 73 -2.05 -11.83 3.01
CA VAL A 73 -1.32 -10.58 2.79
C VAL A 73 -0.42 -10.73 1.57
N ILE A 74 -0.44 -9.72 0.71
CA ILE A 74 0.37 -9.70 -0.49
C ILE A 74 1.58 -8.82 -0.25
N PHE A 75 2.76 -9.36 -0.52
CA PHE A 75 4.01 -8.60 -0.41
C PHE A 75 4.50 -8.24 -1.80
N LEU A 76 4.62 -6.96 -2.07
CA LEU A 76 5.11 -6.44 -3.35
C LEU A 76 6.44 -5.75 -3.15
N LYS A 77 7.42 -6.15 -3.95
CA LYS A 77 8.70 -5.45 -3.98
C LYS A 77 8.64 -4.31 -4.99
N ASN A 78 9.08 -3.13 -4.58
CA ASN A 78 9.14 -1.98 -5.47
C ASN A 78 10.43 -1.21 -5.20
N LYS A 79 11.11 -0.79 -6.25
CA LYS A 79 12.38 -0.07 -6.11
C LYS A 79 12.24 1.25 -5.38
N ASN A 80 11.09 1.88 -5.50
CA ASN A 80 10.86 3.17 -4.88
C ASN A 80 9.43 3.25 -4.35
N PRO A 81 9.17 2.70 -3.16
CA PRO A 81 7.82 2.72 -2.59
C PRO A 81 7.26 4.13 -2.42
N ARG A 82 8.11 5.10 -2.14
CA ARG A 82 7.69 6.50 -1.98
C ARG A 82 7.11 7.04 -3.29
N LYS A 83 7.77 6.75 -4.40
CA LYS A 83 7.29 7.17 -5.72
C LYS A 83 5.97 6.50 -6.05
N LEU A 84 5.86 5.21 -5.79
CA LEU A 84 4.62 4.48 -6.03
C LEU A 84 3.47 5.03 -5.19
N LEU A 85 3.75 5.34 -3.92
CA LEU A 85 2.77 5.96 -3.04
C LEU A 85 2.27 7.28 -3.63
N SER A 86 3.18 8.13 -4.10
CA SER A 86 2.82 9.40 -4.72
C SER A 86 1.98 9.21 -5.96
N GLU A 87 2.33 8.26 -6.80
CA GLU A 87 1.60 7.99 -8.03
C GLU A 87 0.17 7.52 -7.74
N ILE A 88 0.02 6.63 -6.78
CA ILE A 88 -1.30 6.15 -6.40
C ILE A 88 -2.12 7.27 -5.77
N SER A 89 -1.52 8.05 -4.89
CA SER A 89 -2.18 9.19 -4.27
C SER A 89 -2.71 10.17 -5.31
N TYR A 90 -1.88 10.45 -6.31
CA TYR A 90 -2.26 11.34 -7.40
C TYR A 90 -3.46 10.79 -8.17
N LYS A 91 -3.43 9.51 -8.51
CA LYS A 91 -4.55 8.87 -9.21
C LYS A 91 -5.83 8.86 -8.39
N LEU A 92 -5.72 8.62 -7.10
CA LEU A 92 -6.88 8.61 -6.22
C LEU A 92 -7.55 9.99 -6.18
N ILE A 93 -6.75 11.04 -6.10
CA ILE A 93 -7.26 12.40 -6.09
C ILE A 93 -7.92 12.76 -7.42
N ASN A 94 -7.28 12.43 -8.53
CA ASN A 94 -7.75 12.84 -9.85
C ASN A 94 -8.90 12.01 -10.40
N ASN A 95 -9.05 10.77 -9.94
CA ASN A 95 -10.08 9.87 -10.41
C ASN A 95 -11.30 9.84 -9.51
N LYS A 96 -11.30 10.61 -8.43
CA LYS A 96 -12.46 10.65 -7.55
C LYS A 96 -13.54 11.55 -8.10
N PRO A 97 -14.81 11.22 -7.84
CA PRO A 97 -15.91 12.12 -8.16
C PRO A 97 -15.74 13.43 -7.42
N LYS A 98 -16.49 14.42 -7.85
CA LYS A 98 -16.40 15.78 -7.32
C LYS A 98 -16.59 15.91 -5.83
N LYS A 99 -17.20 14.95 -5.20
CA LYS A 99 -17.37 14.95 -3.76
C LYS A 99 -16.12 14.50 -3.05
N LEU A 100 -15.07 15.18 -3.25
CA LEU A 100 -13.88 14.83 -2.60
C LEU A 100 -13.96 15.05 -1.13
N VAL A 101 -13.85 13.99 -0.41
CA VAL A 101 -13.58 14.06 0.99
C VAL A 101 -12.17 14.56 1.12
N ALA A 102 -11.94 15.48 2.02
CA ALA A 102 -10.62 15.97 2.27
C ALA A 102 -9.67 14.81 2.51
N VAL A 103 -8.62 14.79 1.75
CA VAL A 103 -7.59 13.78 1.92
C VAL A 103 -6.59 14.36 2.90
N THR A 104 -6.46 13.71 3.97
CA THR A 104 -5.47 14.11 4.96
C THR A 104 -4.16 13.38 4.74
#